data_43ac03c863339c45a0548208c8ec65fd
#
_entry.id   43ac03c863339c45a0548208c8ec65fd
#
_cell.length_a   1.000
_cell.length_b   1.000
_cell.length_c   1.000
_cell.angle_alpha   90.00
_cell.angle_beta   90.00
_cell.angle_gamma   90.00
#
_symmetry.space_group_name_H-M   'P 1'
#
loop_
_entity.id
_entity.type
_entity.pdbx_description
1 polymer ?
#
loop_
_entity_poly.entity_id
_entity_poly.type
_entity_poly.pdbx_seq_one_letter_code
_entity_poly.pdbx_strand_id
1 'polypeptide(L)'
;MRLFIMAMLVIPSTALAGWSLYEIFLPNGLTNLEIAQLGLGLTLFAWLCMAFWTGIIGFFLQLFNIDPLSLRRIQAQPDSATPLGQKHAVVMPVYNEDTRRIMVGFEACIRELMDSDNSAQFDFYMLSDTRDMAKADAELRAFTRLKKRLGGYSSQVFYRRREKNLHRKVGNLKEFCERWGANYESMIVLDADSVMTGERMQDLARRIEQNPDTALVQTIPMPVRQNTFFGRFVQFAAHLYSPMLATGLSFWQTDSANYWGHNAIIRIAPFMQHCGLPTLEGRAPFGGEILSHDFVEAALLRRAGWQAYLLTDTTGSYEEVPSNIVDYAIRDRRWVQ
;
A
#
# COMPACT_ATOMS: atom_id res chain seq x y z
N MET A 1 -3.27 17.13 19.00
CA MET A 1 -1.90 17.54 19.39
C MET A 1 -0.92 17.43 18.21
N ARG A 2 -0.74 16.27 17.54
CA ARG A 2 0.24 16.11 16.43
C ARG A 2 -0.02 17.05 15.25
N LEU A 3 -1.27 17.21 14.79
CA LEU A 3 -1.62 18.19 13.74
C LEU A 3 -1.25 19.63 14.11
N PHE A 4 -1.42 19.99 15.37
CA PHE A 4 -1.01 21.31 15.86
C PHE A 4 0.53 21.47 15.80
N ILE A 5 1.29 20.44 16.17
CA ILE A 5 2.77 20.45 16.04
C ILE A 5 3.17 20.60 14.57
N MET A 6 2.53 19.84 13.66
CA MET A 6 2.82 19.98 12.22
C MET A 6 2.54 21.41 11.73
N ALA A 7 1.41 22.00 12.10
CA ALA A 7 1.08 23.37 11.74
C ALA A 7 2.11 24.38 12.28
N MET A 8 2.53 24.23 13.54
CA MET A 8 3.56 25.07 14.18
C MET A 8 4.94 24.94 13.51
N LEU A 9 5.22 23.85 12.83
CA LEU A 9 6.46 23.66 12.07
C LEU A 9 6.33 24.20 10.62
N VAL A 10 5.24 23.85 9.93
CA VAL A 10 5.05 24.17 8.51
C VAL A 10 4.74 25.65 8.30
N ILE A 11 3.84 26.25 9.11
CA ILE A 11 3.40 27.64 8.90
C ILE A 11 4.56 28.63 9.04
N PRO A 12 5.39 28.61 10.12
CA PRO A 12 6.52 29.54 10.22
C PRO A 12 7.58 29.30 9.13
N SER A 13 7.87 28.04 8.77
CA SER A 13 8.81 27.72 7.70
C SER A 13 8.35 28.29 6.36
N THR A 14 7.06 28.14 6.05
CA THR A 14 6.45 28.70 4.83
C THR A 14 6.39 30.22 4.86
N ALA A 15 6.07 30.81 6.00
CA ALA A 15 6.05 32.27 6.17
C ALA A 15 7.44 32.89 5.96
N LEU A 16 8.50 32.25 6.48
CA LEU A 16 9.89 32.71 6.29
C LEU A 16 10.29 32.67 4.81
N ALA A 17 9.96 31.57 4.11
CA ALA A 17 10.22 31.47 2.66
C ALA A 17 9.41 32.49 1.87
N GLY A 18 8.16 32.72 2.25
CA GLY A 18 7.31 33.74 1.64
C GLY A 18 7.85 35.15 1.82
N TRP A 19 8.34 35.47 3.02
CA TRP A 19 9.01 36.71 3.29
C TRP A 19 10.24 36.92 2.40
N SER A 20 11.08 35.90 2.30
CA SER A 20 12.29 35.98 1.44
C SER A 20 11.96 36.16 -0.04
N LEU A 21 10.94 35.46 -0.55
CA LEU A 21 10.47 35.65 -1.94
C LEU A 21 9.85 37.02 -2.15
N TYR A 22 9.08 37.52 -1.18
CA TYR A 22 8.51 38.86 -1.23
C TYR A 22 9.60 39.97 -1.32
N GLU A 23 10.65 39.87 -0.51
CA GLU A 23 11.77 40.82 -0.55
C GLU A 23 12.49 40.82 -1.91
N ILE A 24 12.58 39.66 -2.59
CA ILE A 24 13.18 39.58 -3.93
C ILE A 24 12.34 40.31 -4.97
N PHE A 25 11.01 40.25 -4.86
CA PHE A 25 10.10 40.90 -5.83
C PHE A 25 9.83 42.38 -5.54
N LEU A 26 10.01 42.82 -4.29
CA LEU A 26 9.65 44.18 -3.85
C LEU A 26 10.34 45.34 -4.54
N PRO A 27 11.66 45.28 -4.92
CA PRO A 27 12.41 46.44 -5.40
C PRO A 27 11.80 47.16 -6.60
N ASN A 28 11.08 46.45 -7.49
CA ASN A 28 10.44 47.01 -8.68
C ASN A 28 8.92 47.13 -8.56
N GLY A 29 8.34 46.86 -7.37
CA GLY A 29 6.90 46.72 -7.14
C GLY A 29 6.38 45.38 -7.63
N LEU A 30 5.32 44.86 -7.00
CA LEU A 30 4.75 43.57 -7.34
C LEU A 30 3.88 43.66 -8.59
N THR A 31 4.24 42.89 -9.60
CA THR A 31 3.39 42.64 -10.78
C THR A 31 2.37 41.53 -10.49
N ASN A 32 1.29 41.46 -11.29
CA ASN A 32 0.31 40.37 -11.17
C ASN A 32 0.93 38.99 -11.36
N LEU A 33 1.98 38.88 -12.19
CA LEU A 33 2.70 37.63 -12.38
C LEU A 33 3.48 37.20 -11.14
N GLU A 34 4.15 38.16 -10.49
CA GLU A 34 4.91 37.90 -9.25
C GLU A 34 4.00 37.56 -8.08
N ILE A 35 2.81 38.17 -8.00
CA ILE A 35 1.78 37.76 -7.02
C ILE A 35 1.34 36.31 -7.26
N ALA A 36 1.11 35.92 -8.52
CA ALA A 36 0.76 34.54 -8.86
C ALA A 36 1.91 33.57 -8.54
N GLN A 37 3.16 33.95 -8.86
CA GLN A 37 4.35 33.16 -8.54
C GLN A 37 4.54 33.01 -7.03
N LEU A 38 4.32 34.07 -6.24
CA LEU A 38 4.37 34.01 -4.78
C LEU A 38 3.33 33.03 -4.21
N GLY A 39 2.08 33.10 -4.68
CA GLY A 39 1.02 32.20 -4.25
C GLY A 39 1.31 30.73 -4.57
N LEU A 40 1.72 30.44 -5.80
CA LEU A 40 2.10 29.09 -6.22
C LEU A 40 3.36 28.60 -5.51
N GLY A 41 4.35 29.45 -5.37
CA GLY A 41 5.61 29.16 -4.67
C GLY A 41 5.39 28.82 -3.20
N LEU A 42 4.54 29.58 -2.49
CA LEU A 42 4.17 29.31 -1.10
C LEU A 42 3.43 27.97 -0.96
N THR A 43 2.51 27.67 -1.87
CA THR A 43 1.78 26.40 -1.86
C THR A 43 2.74 25.21 -2.03
N LEU A 44 3.64 25.30 -3.01
CA LEU A 44 4.66 24.27 -3.25
C LEU A 44 5.62 24.14 -2.08
N PHE A 45 6.06 25.27 -1.52
CA PHE A 45 7.00 25.27 -0.39
C PHE A 45 6.36 24.69 0.88
N ALA A 46 5.09 24.99 1.15
CA ALA A 46 4.34 24.35 2.26
C ALA A 46 4.30 22.82 2.12
N TRP A 47 4.08 22.32 0.90
CA TRP A 47 4.14 20.90 0.60
C TRP A 47 5.53 20.31 0.88
N LEU A 48 6.60 20.97 0.44
CA LEU A 48 7.97 20.54 0.71
C LEU A 48 8.30 20.57 2.22
N CYS A 49 7.82 21.59 2.95
CA CYS A 49 7.97 21.66 4.41
C CYS A 49 7.30 20.49 5.12
N MET A 50 6.11 20.05 4.68
CA MET A 50 5.47 18.87 5.26
C MET A 50 6.33 17.61 5.08
N ALA A 51 6.86 17.39 3.89
CA ALA A 51 7.76 16.27 3.62
C ALA A 51 9.06 16.36 4.44
N PHE A 52 9.68 17.55 4.48
CA PHE A 52 10.90 17.81 5.25
C PHE A 52 10.72 17.53 6.75
N TRP A 53 9.69 18.11 7.36
CA TRP A 53 9.43 17.92 8.78
C TRP A 53 9.00 16.46 9.11
N THR A 54 8.33 15.80 8.18
CA THR A 54 8.06 14.36 8.31
C THR A 54 9.35 13.56 8.37
N GLY A 55 10.29 13.85 7.46
CA GLY A 55 11.61 13.22 7.46
C GLY A 55 12.40 13.51 8.73
N ILE A 56 12.46 14.76 9.19
CA ILE A 56 13.17 15.15 10.42
C ILE A 56 12.64 14.42 11.64
N ILE A 57 11.32 14.38 11.82
CA ILE A 57 10.71 13.64 12.95
C ILE A 57 11.04 12.14 12.85
N GLY A 58 10.91 11.56 11.66
CA GLY A 58 11.25 10.16 11.44
C GLY A 58 12.73 9.87 11.74
N PHE A 59 13.64 10.76 11.33
CA PHE A 59 15.06 10.65 11.64
C PHE A 59 15.33 10.60 13.16
N PHE A 60 14.76 11.52 13.90
CA PHE A 60 14.97 11.54 15.37
C PHE A 60 14.33 10.33 16.05
N LEU A 61 13.13 9.90 15.62
CA LEU A 61 12.51 8.70 16.17
C LEU A 61 13.36 7.45 15.93
N GLN A 62 13.96 7.31 14.75
CA GLN A 62 14.88 6.21 14.46
C GLN A 62 16.18 6.32 15.23
N LEU A 63 16.77 7.51 15.33
CA LEU A 63 18.00 7.74 16.07
C LEU A 63 17.88 7.31 17.55
N PHE A 64 16.69 7.53 18.13
CA PHE A 64 16.40 7.14 19.51
C PHE A 64 15.72 5.78 19.66
N ASN A 65 15.58 5.00 18.58
CA ASN A 65 14.89 3.70 18.54
C ASN A 65 13.43 3.78 19.09
N ILE A 66 12.73 4.85 18.79
CA ILE A 66 11.34 5.04 19.21
C ILE A 66 10.41 4.61 18.06
N ASP A 67 9.67 3.51 18.27
CA ASP A 67 8.61 3.13 17.36
C ASP A 67 7.38 4.03 17.58
N PRO A 68 6.92 4.78 16.56
CA PRO A 68 5.76 5.66 16.67
C PRO A 68 4.46 4.92 17.03
N LEU A 69 4.34 3.63 16.76
CA LEU A 69 3.19 2.80 17.14
C LEU A 69 3.16 2.54 18.64
N SER A 70 4.32 2.33 19.28
CA SER A 70 4.44 2.10 20.73
C SER A 70 3.97 3.30 21.56
N LEU A 71 4.03 4.51 21.00
CA LEU A 71 3.56 5.73 21.66
C LEU A 71 2.04 5.77 21.89
N ARG A 72 1.28 4.81 21.34
CA ARG A 72 -0.20 4.73 21.46
C ARG A 72 -0.70 3.45 22.13
N ARG A 73 0.10 2.71 22.86
CA ARG A 73 -0.25 1.43 23.52
C ARG A 73 -0.64 0.30 22.54
N ILE A 74 -0.36 0.46 21.25
CA ILE A 74 -0.48 -0.65 20.31
C ILE A 74 0.78 -1.48 20.49
N GLN A 75 0.65 -2.78 20.62
CA GLN A 75 1.81 -3.65 20.70
C GLN A 75 2.67 -3.42 19.44
N ALA A 76 3.80 -2.77 19.61
CA ALA A 76 4.73 -2.47 18.52
C ALA A 76 5.22 -3.75 17.84
N GLN A 77 5.37 -4.83 18.63
CA GLN A 77 5.65 -6.17 18.14
C GLN A 77 4.58 -7.14 18.64
N PRO A 78 3.92 -7.88 17.75
CA PRO A 78 3.00 -8.93 18.16
C PRO A 78 3.78 -10.03 18.86
N ASP A 79 3.15 -10.67 19.84
CA ASP A 79 3.72 -11.84 20.47
C ASP A 79 3.87 -12.97 19.45
N SER A 80 5.12 -13.25 19.06
CA SER A 80 5.45 -14.27 18.08
C SER A 80 5.19 -15.70 18.59
N ALA A 81 5.10 -15.89 19.90
CA ALA A 81 4.84 -17.18 20.53
C ALA A 81 3.35 -17.58 20.46
N THR A 82 2.44 -16.61 20.27
CA THR A 82 1.02 -16.91 20.15
C THR A 82 0.69 -17.48 18.76
N PRO A 83 0.17 -18.71 18.67
CA PRO A 83 -0.30 -19.28 17.40
C PRO A 83 -1.44 -18.44 16.80
N LEU A 84 -1.54 -18.41 15.47
CA LEU A 84 -2.68 -17.80 14.79
C LEU A 84 -3.95 -18.62 15.04
N GLY A 85 -5.02 -17.97 15.46
CA GLY A 85 -6.31 -18.59 15.76
C GLY A 85 -7.28 -18.56 14.59
N GLN A 86 -7.07 -17.68 13.61
CA GLN A 86 -7.98 -17.42 12.50
C GLN A 86 -7.37 -17.79 11.15
N LYS A 87 -8.22 -17.91 10.13
CA LYS A 87 -7.76 -18.08 8.75
C LYS A 87 -7.63 -16.74 8.04
N HIS A 88 -6.61 -16.66 7.19
CA HIS A 88 -6.28 -15.49 6.39
C HIS A 88 -6.14 -15.88 4.92
N ALA A 89 -6.62 -15.03 4.01
CA ALA A 89 -6.41 -15.21 2.58
C ALA A 89 -5.26 -14.33 2.08
N VAL A 90 -4.38 -14.88 1.26
CA VAL A 90 -3.43 -14.10 0.46
C VAL A 90 -3.98 -14.01 -0.95
N VAL A 91 -4.33 -12.81 -1.40
CA VAL A 91 -5.00 -12.59 -2.69
C VAL A 91 -4.12 -11.78 -3.62
N MET A 92 -3.95 -12.27 -4.84
CA MET A 92 -3.15 -11.63 -5.90
C MET A 92 -4.04 -11.41 -7.14
N PRO A 93 -4.62 -10.22 -7.31
CA PRO A 93 -5.29 -9.84 -8.54
C PRO A 93 -4.30 -9.72 -9.70
N VAL A 94 -4.62 -10.31 -10.87
CA VAL A 94 -3.77 -10.28 -12.06
C VAL A 94 -4.59 -9.91 -13.30
N TYR A 95 -3.98 -9.15 -14.25
CA TYR A 95 -4.63 -8.71 -15.48
C TYR A 95 -3.66 -8.57 -16.65
N ASN A 96 -3.65 -9.54 -17.56
CA ASN A 96 -2.77 -9.56 -18.76
C ASN A 96 -1.26 -9.43 -18.48
N GLU A 97 -0.83 -9.80 -17.29
CA GLU A 97 0.57 -9.75 -16.87
C GLU A 97 1.46 -10.83 -17.54
N ASP A 98 2.77 -10.75 -17.36
CA ASP A 98 3.68 -11.83 -17.75
C ASP A 98 3.48 -13.04 -16.84
N THR A 99 2.92 -14.12 -17.40
CA THR A 99 2.56 -15.33 -16.66
C THR A 99 3.74 -15.96 -15.92
N ARG A 100 4.95 -15.93 -16.50
CA ARG A 100 6.13 -16.53 -15.87
C ARG A 100 6.53 -15.75 -14.62
N ARG A 101 6.50 -14.42 -14.73
CA ARG A 101 6.86 -13.51 -13.65
C ARG A 101 5.90 -13.65 -12.46
N ILE A 102 4.57 -13.59 -12.73
CA ILE A 102 3.55 -13.75 -11.70
C ILE A 102 3.70 -15.08 -10.97
N MET A 103 3.85 -16.17 -11.71
CA MET A 103 3.92 -17.51 -11.12
C MET A 103 5.15 -17.70 -10.24
N VAL A 104 6.29 -17.10 -10.59
CA VAL A 104 7.50 -17.16 -9.77
C VAL A 104 7.33 -16.39 -8.48
N GLY A 105 6.78 -15.17 -8.53
CA GLY A 105 6.50 -14.36 -7.33
C GLY A 105 5.46 -15.01 -6.42
N PHE A 106 4.36 -15.50 -7.00
CA PHE A 106 3.30 -16.18 -6.27
C PHE A 106 3.79 -17.49 -5.59
N GLU A 107 4.57 -18.32 -6.32
CA GLU A 107 5.19 -19.52 -5.75
C GLU A 107 6.17 -19.18 -4.62
N ALA A 108 6.95 -18.09 -4.75
CA ALA A 108 7.86 -17.66 -3.70
C ALA A 108 7.11 -17.31 -2.42
N CYS A 109 6.03 -16.51 -2.50
CA CYS A 109 5.20 -16.17 -1.34
C CYS A 109 4.58 -17.41 -0.68
N ILE A 110 4.12 -18.38 -1.48
CA ILE A 110 3.56 -19.64 -0.95
C ILE A 110 4.63 -20.41 -0.18
N ARG A 111 5.83 -20.61 -0.78
CA ARG A 111 6.91 -21.38 -0.17
C ARG A 111 7.41 -20.78 1.14
N GLU A 112 7.44 -19.47 1.25
CA GLU A 112 7.81 -18.77 2.49
C GLU A 112 6.91 -19.12 3.69
N LEU A 113 5.63 -19.45 3.46
CA LEU A 113 4.70 -19.85 4.52
C LEU A 113 4.59 -21.37 4.69
N MET A 114 4.91 -22.16 3.67
CA MET A 114 4.72 -23.63 3.68
C MET A 114 5.48 -24.30 4.82
N ASP A 115 6.67 -23.84 5.13
CA ASP A 115 7.55 -24.44 6.14
C ASP A 115 7.33 -23.83 7.55
N SER A 116 6.31 -22.97 7.70
CA SER A 116 5.97 -22.35 8.98
C SER A 116 4.91 -23.14 9.75
N ASP A 117 4.93 -23.06 11.08
CA ASP A 117 3.94 -23.69 11.96
C ASP A 117 2.50 -23.16 11.74
N ASN A 118 2.38 -21.95 11.14
CA ASN A 118 1.11 -21.31 10.86
C ASN A 118 0.63 -21.51 9.40
N SER A 119 1.28 -22.37 8.63
CA SER A 119 0.95 -22.59 7.21
C SER A 119 -0.52 -22.96 6.97
N ALA A 120 -1.14 -23.71 7.88
CA ALA A 120 -2.54 -24.11 7.81
C ALA A 120 -3.55 -22.96 7.93
N GLN A 121 -3.11 -21.79 8.41
CA GLN A 121 -3.95 -20.59 8.58
C GLN A 121 -4.00 -19.71 7.33
N PHE A 122 -3.25 -20.04 6.27
CA PHE A 122 -3.18 -19.22 5.06
C PHE A 122 -3.65 -20.00 3.83
N ASP A 123 -4.58 -19.40 3.09
CA ASP A 123 -4.99 -19.86 1.77
C ASP A 123 -4.61 -18.82 0.71
N PHE A 124 -4.12 -19.26 -0.45
CA PHE A 124 -3.60 -18.40 -1.51
C PHE A 124 -4.54 -18.38 -2.71
N TYR A 125 -4.89 -17.19 -3.18
CA TYR A 125 -5.78 -16.98 -4.32
C TYR A 125 -5.14 -16.15 -5.41
N MET A 126 -5.00 -16.71 -6.60
CA MET A 126 -4.71 -15.94 -7.80
C MET A 126 -6.03 -15.56 -8.47
N LEU A 127 -6.34 -14.26 -8.49
CA LEU A 127 -7.61 -13.70 -8.93
C LEU A 127 -7.45 -13.06 -10.31
N SER A 128 -7.65 -13.83 -11.38
CA SER A 128 -7.41 -13.40 -12.75
C SER A 128 -8.60 -12.64 -13.35
N ASP A 129 -8.30 -11.48 -13.94
CA ASP A 129 -9.17 -10.67 -14.79
C ASP A 129 -8.66 -10.67 -16.25
N THR A 130 -7.71 -11.53 -16.58
CA THR A 130 -7.05 -11.59 -17.89
C THR A 130 -8.04 -11.85 -18.99
N ARG A 131 -8.08 -10.93 -19.99
CA ARG A 131 -8.97 -10.99 -21.16
C ARG A 131 -8.30 -11.59 -22.39
N ASP A 132 -6.99 -11.47 -22.50
CA ASP A 132 -6.22 -12.13 -23.54
C ASP A 132 -6.30 -13.64 -23.33
N MET A 133 -6.96 -14.34 -24.25
CA MET A 133 -7.19 -15.79 -24.13
C MET A 133 -5.90 -16.58 -24.13
N ALA A 134 -4.91 -16.17 -24.92
CA ALA A 134 -3.61 -16.85 -24.96
C ALA A 134 -2.87 -16.75 -23.61
N LYS A 135 -2.92 -15.56 -23.00
CA LYS A 135 -2.38 -15.34 -21.64
C LYS A 135 -3.18 -16.09 -20.57
N ALA A 136 -4.51 -16.06 -20.63
CA ALA A 136 -5.36 -16.78 -19.69
C ALA A 136 -5.11 -18.31 -19.72
N ASP A 137 -4.95 -18.89 -20.91
CA ASP A 137 -4.57 -20.29 -21.06
C ASP A 137 -3.16 -20.57 -20.55
N ALA A 138 -2.23 -19.64 -20.76
CA ALA A 138 -0.88 -19.75 -20.20
C ALA A 138 -0.89 -19.69 -18.67
N GLU A 139 -1.68 -18.78 -18.08
CA GLU A 139 -1.90 -18.70 -16.62
C GLU A 139 -2.42 -20.03 -16.06
N LEU A 140 -3.49 -20.58 -16.65
CA LEU A 140 -4.11 -21.82 -16.18
C LEU A 140 -3.13 -23.00 -16.27
N ARG A 141 -2.40 -23.12 -17.39
CA ARG A 141 -1.37 -24.17 -17.53
C ARG A 141 -0.23 -24.02 -16.53
N ALA A 142 0.21 -22.78 -16.30
CA ALA A 142 1.29 -22.50 -15.35
C ALA A 142 0.84 -22.75 -13.92
N PHE A 143 -0.37 -22.35 -13.55
CA PHE A 143 -0.99 -22.62 -12.26
C PHE A 143 -1.16 -24.12 -12.00
N THR A 144 -1.61 -24.88 -12.99
CA THR A 144 -1.74 -26.36 -12.89
C THR A 144 -0.39 -27.01 -12.62
N ARG A 145 0.69 -26.53 -13.29
CA ARG A 145 2.05 -26.99 -13.02
C ARG A 145 2.54 -26.61 -11.61
N LEU A 146 2.20 -25.38 -11.16
CA LEU A 146 2.51 -24.93 -9.80
C LEU A 146 1.87 -25.87 -8.76
N LYS A 147 0.57 -26.13 -8.88
CA LYS A 147 -0.13 -27.06 -7.95
C LYS A 147 0.54 -28.44 -7.85
N LYS A 148 1.00 -28.99 -8.97
CA LYS A 148 1.74 -30.27 -8.97
C LYS A 148 3.07 -30.18 -8.21
N ARG A 149 3.78 -29.04 -8.29
CA ARG A 149 5.05 -28.84 -7.55
C ARG A 149 4.86 -28.63 -6.05
N LEU A 150 3.73 -28.09 -5.66
CA LEU A 150 3.40 -27.79 -4.26
C LEU A 150 2.99 -29.02 -3.47
N GLY A 151 2.62 -30.14 -4.13
CA GLY A 151 2.27 -31.39 -3.44
C GLY A 151 1.12 -31.21 -2.46
N GLY A 152 1.32 -31.54 -1.19
CA GLY A 152 0.29 -31.47 -0.13
C GLY A 152 -0.31 -30.08 0.07
N TYR A 153 0.45 -29.02 -0.14
CA TYR A 153 -0.03 -27.63 -0.01
C TYR A 153 -0.94 -27.16 -1.14
N SER A 154 -1.08 -27.96 -2.19
CA SER A 154 -1.96 -27.65 -3.33
C SER A 154 -3.43 -27.44 -2.93
N SER A 155 -3.88 -27.98 -1.78
CA SER A 155 -5.22 -27.78 -1.24
C SER A 155 -5.50 -26.36 -0.76
N GLN A 156 -4.48 -25.59 -0.44
CA GLN A 156 -4.57 -24.20 0.04
C GLN A 156 -4.32 -23.16 -1.06
N VAL A 157 -4.20 -23.58 -2.32
CA VAL A 157 -3.85 -22.68 -3.44
C VAL A 157 -4.92 -22.77 -4.51
N PHE A 158 -5.51 -21.62 -4.83
CA PHE A 158 -6.68 -21.48 -5.68
C PHE A 158 -6.43 -20.51 -6.83
N TYR A 159 -7.07 -20.79 -7.97
CA TYR A 159 -7.10 -19.92 -9.14
C TYR A 159 -8.56 -19.66 -9.52
N ARG A 160 -8.89 -18.39 -9.70
CA ARG A 160 -10.20 -18.01 -10.21
C ARG A 160 -10.02 -16.96 -11.31
N ARG A 161 -10.66 -17.17 -12.45
CA ARG A 161 -10.75 -16.19 -13.53
C ARG A 161 -12.19 -15.71 -13.67
N ARG A 162 -12.37 -14.38 -13.76
CA ARG A 162 -13.66 -13.78 -14.08
C ARG A 162 -13.83 -13.68 -15.60
N GLU A 163 -15.05 -13.88 -16.07
CA GLU A 163 -15.40 -13.64 -17.49
C GLU A 163 -15.51 -12.14 -17.80
N LYS A 164 -16.04 -11.36 -16.84
CA LYS A 164 -16.23 -9.92 -16.98
C LYS A 164 -15.43 -9.18 -15.91
N ASN A 165 -14.52 -8.31 -16.34
CA ASN A 165 -13.74 -7.45 -15.48
C ASN A 165 -14.56 -6.19 -15.13
N LEU A 166 -15.60 -6.34 -14.30
CA LEU A 166 -16.40 -5.23 -13.80
C LEU A 166 -15.68 -4.60 -12.60
N HIS A 167 -15.60 -3.27 -12.60
CA HIS A 167 -14.93 -2.49 -11.54
C HIS A 167 -13.47 -2.89 -11.28
N ARG A 168 -12.79 -3.45 -12.28
CA ARG A 168 -11.34 -3.75 -12.24
C ARG A 168 -10.91 -4.49 -10.96
N LYS A 169 -9.81 -4.05 -10.32
CA LYS A 169 -9.27 -4.65 -9.09
C LYS A 169 -10.27 -4.61 -7.93
N VAL A 170 -10.98 -3.50 -7.73
CA VAL A 170 -11.99 -3.37 -6.66
C VAL A 170 -13.08 -4.41 -6.80
N GLY A 171 -13.66 -4.54 -7.99
CA GLY A 171 -14.70 -5.55 -8.25
C GLY A 171 -14.16 -6.99 -8.17
N ASN A 172 -12.87 -7.19 -8.46
CA ASN A 172 -12.20 -8.48 -8.31
C ASN A 172 -12.10 -8.90 -6.84
N LEU A 173 -11.64 -7.99 -6.00
CA LEU A 173 -11.55 -8.22 -4.55
C LEU A 173 -12.94 -8.34 -3.91
N LYS A 174 -13.89 -7.49 -4.31
CA LYS A 174 -15.27 -7.56 -3.84
C LYS A 174 -15.90 -8.92 -4.11
N GLU A 175 -15.81 -9.42 -5.36
CA GLU A 175 -16.35 -10.74 -5.71
C GLU A 175 -15.66 -11.88 -4.94
N PHE A 176 -14.35 -11.78 -4.69
CA PHE A 176 -13.65 -12.72 -3.83
C PHE A 176 -14.25 -12.71 -2.41
N CYS A 177 -14.42 -11.54 -1.82
CA CYS A 177 -15.00 -11.41 -0.48
C CYS A 177 -16.45 -11.91 -0.40
N GLU A 178 -17.27 -11.64 -1.40
CA GLU A 178 -18.65 -12.12 -1.48
C GLU A 178 -18.76 -13.66 -1.55
N ARG A 179 -17.83 -14.31 -2.25
CA ARG A 179 -17.88 -15.77 -2.46
C ARG A 179 -17.19 -16.56 -1.37
N TRP A 180 -16.05 -16.08 -0.88
CA TRP A 180 -15.20 -16.86 0.02
C TRP A 180 -14.81 -16.11 1.29
N GLY A 181 -15.05 -14.80 1.35
CA GLY A 181 -14.62 -13.94 2.45
C GLY A 181 -15.10 -14.39 3.83
N ALA A 182 -16.28 -15.02 3.91
CA ALA A 182 -16.81 -15.55 5.16
C ALA A 182 -15.93 -16.64 5.82
N ASN A 183 -14.99 -17.24 5.08
CA ASN A 183 -14.07 -18.25 5.59
C ASN A 183 -12.82 -17.65 6.23
N TYR A 184 -12.61 -16.35 6.13
CA TYR A 184 -11.37 -15.66 6.52
C TYR A 184 -11.65 -14.45 7.39
N GLU A 185 -10.80 -14.25 8.37
CA GLU A 185 -10.80 -13.03 9.20
C GLU A 185 -10.31 -11.82 8.41
N SER A 186 -9.26 -12.02 7.63
CA SER A 186 -8.63 -10.95 6.84
C SER A 186 -8.07 -11.47 5.51
N MET A 187 -7.73 -10.51 4.63
CA MET A 187 -7.00 -10.78 3.40
C MET A 187 -5.72 -9.95 3.33
N ILE A 188 -4.62 -10.56 2.90
CA ILE A 188 -3.39 -9.87 2.48
C ILE A 188 -3.50 -9.65 0.98
N VAL A 189 -3.50 -8.39 0.55
CA VAL A 189 -3.61 -8.02 -0.86
C VAL A 189 -2.21 -7.80 -1.42
N LEU A 190 -1.85 -8.54 -2.45
CA LEU A 190 -0.60 -8.41 -3.20
C LEU A 190 -0.90 -7.95 -4.62
N ASP A 191 -0.02 -7.14 -5.23
CA ASP A 191 -0.06 -6.91 -6.68
C ASP A 191 0.72 -8.02 -7.41
N ALA A 192 0.58 -8.10 -8.73
CA ALA A 192 1.19 -9.13 -9.57
C ALA A 192 2.74 -9.08 -9.56
N ASP A 193 3.31 -7.96 -9.16
CA ASP A 193 4.76 -7.71 -9.01
C ASP A 193 5.23 -7.67 -7.55
N SER A 194 4.31 -7.88 -6.60
CA SER A 194 4.61 -7.91 -5.18
C SER A 194 5.13 -9.26 -4.73
N VAL A 195 6.07 -9.24 -3.80
CA VAL A 195 6.54 -10.42 -3.06
C VAL A 195 6.59 -10.07 -1.56
N MET A 196 6.06 -10.97 -0.73
CA MET A 196 6.07 -10.80 0.72
C MET A 196 6.63 -12.06 1.39
N THR A 197 7.49 -11.88 2.40
CA THR A 197 8.04 -13.00 3.17
C THR A 197 6.99 -13.64 4.07
N GLY A 198 7.16 -14.90 4.38
CA GLY A 198 6.27 -15.65 5.29
C GLY A 198 6.24 -15.03 6.69
N GLU A 199 7.39 -14.54 7.18
CA GLU A 199 7.48 -13.85 8.45
C GLU A 199 6.63 -12.57 8.45
N ARG A 200 6.68 -11.76 7.38
CA ARG A 200 5.88 -10.55 7.26
C ARG A 200 4.38 -10.86 7.16
N MET A 201 3.99 -11.89 6.42
CA MET A 201 2.58 -12.29 6.34
C MET A 201 2.04 -12.74 7.71
N GLN A 202 2.81 -13.50 8.47
CA GLN A 202 2.46 -13.92 9.83
C GLN A 202 2.41 -12.73 10.80
N ASP A 203 3.38 -11.79 10.73
CA ASP A 203 3.38 -10.56 11.55
C ASP A 203 2.10 -9.76 11.32
N LEU A 204 1.71 -9.56 10.05
CA LEU A 204 0.47 -8.87 9.70
C LEU A 204 -0.78 -9.57 10.26
N ALA A 205 -0.87 -10.89 10.13
CA ALA A 205 -1.97 -11.69 10.65
C ALA A 205 -2.07 -11.57 12.18
N ARG A 206 -0.96 -11.70 12.90
CA ARG A 206 -0.93 -11.53 14.36
C ARG A 206 -1.39 -10.14 14.79
N ARG A 207 -0.97 -9.08 14.08
CA ARG A 207 -1.38 -7.70 14.38
C ARG A 207 -2.88 -7.51 14.24
N ILE A 208 -3.49 -8.08 13.22
CA ILE A 208 -4.95 -8.04 13.05
C ILE A 208 -5.65 -8.83 14.16
N GLU A 209 -5.21 -10.04 14.46
CA GLU A 209 -5.84 -10.87 15.51
C GLU A 209 -5.74 -10.24 16.91
N GLN A 210 -4.57 -9.67 17.24
CA GLN A 210 -4.32 -9.08 18.55
C GLN A 210 -4.94 -7.68 18.73
N ASN A 211 -5.39 -7.05 17.65
CA ASN A 211 -5.98 -5.71 17.68
C ASN A 211 -7.37 -5.69 17.01
N PRO A 212 -8.44 -6.02 17.76
CA PRO A 212 -9.78 -6.17 17.20
C PRO A 212 -10.34 -4.91 16.51
N ASP A 213 -9.92 -3.72 16.95
CA ASP A 213 -10.36 -2.44 16.39
C ASP A 213 -9.60 -2.05 15.12
N THR A 214 -8.60 -2.83 14.72
CA THR A 214 -7.79 -2.57 13.54
C THR A 214 -8.39 -3.26 12.32
N ALA A 215 -8.72 -2.48 11.28
CA ALA A 215 -9.19 -2.99 10.02
C ALA A 215 -8.11 -3.08 8.94
N LEU A 216 -7.04 -2.30 9.04
CA LEU A 216 -6.00 -2.23 8.01
C LEU A 216 -4.61 -2.04 8.61
N VAL A 217 -3.66 -2.83 8.13
CA VAL A 217 -2.23 -2.62 8.41
C VAL A 217 -1.48 -2.60 7.08
N GLN A 218 -0.90 -1.43 6.75
CA GLN A 218 -0.11 -1.20 5.54
C GLN A 218 1.36 -1.42 5.83
N THR A 219 2.05 -2.18 4.98
CA THR A 219 3.51 -2.26 4.95
C THR A 219 4.09 -1.25 3.96
N ILE A 220 5.41 -1.12 3.95
CA ILE A 220 6.13 -0.31 2.96
C ILE A 220 6.76 -1.27 1.97
N PRO A 221 6.22 -1.38 0.74
CA PRO A 221 6.84 -2.22 -0.27
C PRO A 221 8.14 -1.57 -0.75
N MET A 222 9.25 -2.29 -0.60
CA MET A 222 10.57 -1.82 -0.99
C MET A 222 10.85 -2.21 -2.45
N PRO A 223 11.29 -1.25 -3.29
CA PRO A 223 11.64 -1.53 -4.67
C PRO A 223 12.79 -2.51 -4.78
N VAL A 224 12.62 -3.55 -5.63
CA VAL A 224 13.64 -4.58 -5.88
C VAL A 224 13.78 -4.89 -7.37
N ARG A 225 14.82 -5.64 -7.72
CA ARG A 225 15.05 -6.20 -9.08
C ARG A 225 15.16 -5.18 -10.22
N GLN A 226 15.66 -3.99 -9.93
CA GLN A 226 15.79 -2.95 -10.94
C GLN A 226 17.06 -3.13 -11.80
N ASN A 227 16.92 -3.11 -13.13
CA ASN A 227 17.99 -3.33 -14.08
C ASN A 227 18.40 -2.08 -14.86
N THR A 228 17.54 -1.05 -14.94
CA THR A 228 17.83 0.21 -15.60
C THR A 228 18.50 1.22 -14.66
N PHE A 229 19.19 2.21 -15.21
CA PHE A 229 19.77 3.27 -14.39
C PHE A 229 18.70 4.00 -13.57
N PHE A 230 17.58 4.39 -14.19
CA PHE A 230 16.46 5.05 -13.54
C PHE A 230 15.88 4.18 -12.41
N GLY A 231 15.57 2.92 -12.70
CA GLY A 231 15.01 2.00 -11.69
C GLY A 231 15.97 1.77 -10.52
N ARG A 232 17.29 1.59 -10.79
CA ARG A 232 18.30 1.47 -9.72
C ARG A 232 18.42 2.73 -8.88
N PHE A 233 18.31 3.90 -9.50
CA PHE A 233 18.31 5.17 -8.78
C PHE A 233 17.08 5.26 -7.84
N VAL A 234 15.88 4.95 -8.35
CA VAL A 234 14.66 4.91 -7.53
C VAL A 234 14.77 3.89 -6.40
N GLN A 235 15.29 2.68 -6.69
CA GLN A 235 15.51 1.64 -5.69
C GLN A 235 16.48 2.11 -4.61
N PHE A 236 17.62 2.68 -4.97
CA PHE A 236 18.62 3.22 -4.04
C PHE A 236 18.02 4.34 -3.18
N ALA A 237 17.35 5.30 -3.81
CA ALA A 237 16.71 6.40 -3.11
C ALA A 237 15.67 5.90 -2.10
N ALA A 238 14.82 4.93 -2.49
CA ALA A 238 13.83 4.34 -1.59
C ALA A 238 14.49 3.68 -0.38
N HIS A 239 15.57 2.91 -0.55
CA HIS A 239 16.28 2.28 0.57
C HIS A 239 16.92 3.31 1.51
N LEU A 240 17.33 4.45 0.97
CA LEU A 240 17.96 5.51 1.77
C LEU A 240 16.96 6.28 2.64
N TYR A 241 15.82 6.72 2.06
CA TYR A 241 14.93 7.63 2.76
C TYR A 241 13.62 7.00 3.26
N SER A 242 13.17 5.88 2.67
CA SER A 242 11.87 5.30 3.04
C SER A 242 11.77 4.91 4.52
N PRO A 243 12.77 4.32 5.18
CA PRO A 243 12.66 4.01 6.60
C PRO A 243 12.38 5.25 7.44
N MET A 244 13.11 6.33 7.20
CA MET A 244 12.96 7.61 7.91
C MET A 244 11.59 8.25 7.62
N LEU A 245 11.22 8.33 6.33
CA LEU A 245 9.96 8.94 5.91
C LEU A 245 8.76 8.14 6.43
N ALA A 246 8.83 6.83 6.38
CA ALA A 246 7.79 5.93 6.90
C ALA A 246 7.58 6.09 8.41
N THR A 247 8.66 6.17 9.16
CA THR A 247 8.60 6.41 10.62
C THR A 247 7.93 7.75 10.91
N GLY A 248 8.29 8.81 10.17
CA GLY A 248 7.65 10.11 10.29
C GLY A 248 6.17 10.08 9.88
N LEU A 249 5.81 9.42 8.77
CA LEU A 249 4.42 9.24 8.33
C LEU A 249 3.59 8.48 9.38
N SER A 250 4.09 7.36 9.89
CA SER A 250 3.43 6.59 10.93
C SER A 250 3.21 7.44 12.21
N PHE A 251 4.19 8.29 12.56
CA PHE A 251 4.04 9.22 13.67
C PHE A 251 2.89 10.21 13.44
N TRP A 252 2.77 10.82 12.26
CA TRP A 252 1.72 11.80 11.97
C TRP A 252 0.34 11.16 11.78
N GLN A 253 0.29 10.07 11.02
CA GLN A 253 -0.96 9.39 10.66
C GLN A 253 -1.58 8.67 11.85
N THR A 254 -0.77 8.13 12.75
CA THR A 254 -1.23 7.35 13.91
C THR A 254 -2.11 6.15 13.50
N ASP A 255 -3.39 6.19 13.87
CA ASP A 255 -4.44 5.20 13.57
C ASP A 255 -5.25 5.55 12.31
N SER A 256 -4.74 6.48 11.50
CA SER A 256 -5.38 7.00 10.28
C SER A 256 -4.45 6.88 9.07
N ALA A 257 -3.71 5.76 8.98
CA ALA A 257 -2.84 5.50 7.85
C ALA A 257 -3.64 5.32 6.55
N ASN A 258 -2.99 5.64 5.44
CA ASN A 258 -3.54 5.39 4.12
C ASN A 258 -3.35 3.93 3.71
N TYR A 259 -4.23 3.45 2.82
CA TYR A 259 -4.05 2.22 2.08
C TYR A 259 -3.42 2.53 0.71
N TRP A 260 -2.44 1.75 0.30
CA TRP A 260 -1.72 1.95 -0.97
C TRP A 260 -2.14 0.94 -2.05
N GLY A 261 -3.23 0.20 -1.78
CA GLY A 261 -3.82 -0.73 -2.72
C GLY A 261 -3.23 -2.14 -2.69
N HIS A 262 -2.05 -2.35 -2.13
CA HIS A 262 -1.38 -3.65 -2.05
C HIS A 262 -0.38 -3.71 -0.89
N ASN A 263 0.20 -4.89 -0.66
CA ASN A 263 1.15 -5.17 0.42
C ASN A 263 0.61 -4.76 1.79
N ALA A 264 -0.65 -5.03 2.02
CA ALA A 264 -1.37 -4.72 3.24
C ALA A 264 -2.29 -5.87 3.64
N ILE A 265 -2.58 -5.96 4.93
CA ILE A 265 -3.64 -6.84 5.44
C ILE A 265 -4.89 -6.02 5.77
N ILE A 266 -6.04 -6.55 5.38
CA ILE A 266 -7.35 -5.90 5.55
C ILE A 266 -8.31 -6.89 6.19
N ARG A 267 -8.99 -6.49 7.25
CA ARG A 267 -10.08 -7.26 7.86
C ARG A 267 -11.29 -7.28 6.91
N ILE A 268 -11.77 -8.48 6.56
CA ILE A 268 -12.76 -8.63 5.49
C ILE A 268 -14.14 -8.08 5.88
N ALA A 269 -14.62 -8.35 7.09
CA ALA A 269 -15.95 -7.92 7.50
C ALA A 269 -16.15 -6.38 7.43
N PRO A 270 -15.29 -5.52 8.03
CA PRO A 270 -15.43 -4.08 7.90
C PRO A 270 -15.17 -3.58 6.47
N PHE A 271 -14.27 -4.22 5.70
CA PHE A 271 -14.06 -3.88 4.30
C PHE A 271 -15.33 -4.06 3.48
N MET A 272 -16.00 -5.19 3.60
CA MET A 272 -17.25 -5.47 2.90
C MET A 272 -18.39 -4.56 3.32
N GLN A 273 -18.44 -4.20 4.60
CA GLN A 273 -19.51 -3.35 5.15
C GLN A 273 -19.37 -1.89 4.74
N HIS A 274 -18.14 -1.38 4.59
CA HIS A 274 -17.90 0.07 4.50
C HIS A 274 -17.22 0.51 3.19
N CYS A 275 -16.47 -0.35 2.51
CA CYS A 275 -15.65 0.02 1.35
C CYS A 275 -16.34 -0.18 -0.01
N GLY A 276 -17.66 -0.25 -0.06
CA GLY A 276 -18.41 -0.28 -1.31
C GLY A 276 -18.34 1.07 -2.04
N LEU A 277 -17.54 1.16 -3.11
CA LEU A 277 -17.39 2.40 -3.87
C LEU A 277 -18.47 2.52 -4.95
N PRO A 278 -19.15 3.68 -5.06
CA PRO A 278 -20.05 3.97 -6.16
C PRO A 278 -19.26 4.31 -7.44
N THR A 279 -19.88 4.09 -8.59
CA THR A 279 -19.43 4.74 -9.83
C THR A 279 -19.91 6.17 -9.82
N LEU A 280 -19.00 7.13 -10.02
CA LEU A 280 -19.36 8.55 -10.04
C LEU A 280 -20.09 8.90 -11.34
N GLU A 281 -21.07 9.79 -11.26
CA GLU A 281 -21.79 10.29 -12.43
C GLU A 281 -20.85 11.14 -13.32
N GLY A 282 -21.07 11.08 -14.64
CA GLY A 282 -20.30 11.86 -15.62
C GLY A 282 -19.17 11.09 -16.30
N ARG A 283 -18.28 11.83 -16.95
CA ARG A 283 -17.15 11.30 -17.73
C ARG A 283 -15.82 11.62 -17.04
N ALA A 284 -14.83 10.75 -17.23
CA ALA A 284 -13.46 11.03 -16.81
C ALA A 284 -12.99 12.41 -17.32
N PRO A 285 -12.21 13.19 -16.53
CA PRO A 285 -11.57 12.80 -15.26
C PRO A 285 -12.44 12.99 -14.00
N PHE A 286 -13.62 13.61 -14.08
CA PHE A 286 -14.44 13.97 -12.92
C PHE A 286 -15.57 12.97 -12.62
N GLY A 287 -15.72 11.92 -13.44
CA GLY A 287 -16.72 10.87 -13.28
C GLY A 287 -16.18 9.51 -13.71
N GLY A 288 -17.00 8.46 -13.52
CA GLY A 288 -16.62 7.07 -13.78
C GLY A 288 -16.15 6.32 -12.56
N GLU A 289 -15.28 5.33 -12.73
CA GLU A 289 -14.72 4.54 -11.64
C GLU A 289 -13.64 5.34 -10.88
N ILE A 290 -13.64 5.27 -9.55
CA ILE A 290 -12.61 5.87 -8.69
C ILE A 290 -11.33 5.05 -8.86
N LEU A 291 -10.30 5.62 -9.47
CA LEU A 291 -9.04 4.91 -9.74
C LEU A 291 -8.11 4.81 -8.53
N SER A 292 -8.07 5.86 -7.68
CA SER A 292 -7.38 5.85 -6.39
C SER A 292 -8.32 5.37 -5.28
N HIS A 293 -8.94 4.20 -5.50
CA HIS A 293 -9.93 3.61 -4.61
C HIS A 293 -9.39 3.31 -3.21
N ASP A 294 -8.14 2.96 -3.12
CA ASP A 294 -7.40 2.57 -1.94
C ASP A 294 -7.40 3.67 -0.85
N PHE A 295 -7.10 4.91 -1.22
CA PHE A 295 -7.19 6.05 -0.29
C PHE A 295 -8.61 6.27 0.23
N VAL A 296 -9.61 6.09 -0.63
CA VAL A 296 -11.02 6.25 -0.26
C VAL A 296 -11.46 5.12 0.66
N GLU A 297 -11.05 3.88 0.40
CA GLU A 297 -11.33 2.72 1.25
C GLU A 297 -10.77 2.91 2.66
N ALA A 298 -9.51 3.37 2.79
CA ALA A 298 -8.94 3.71 4.10
C ALA A 298 -9.73 4.80 4.82
N ALA A 299 -10.14 5.85 4.11
CA ALA A 299 -10.95 6.92 4.67
C ALA A 299 -12.33 6.44 5.14
N LEU A 300 -12.97 5.53 4.39
CA LEU A 300 -14.26 4.94 4.74
C LEU A 300 -14.16 4.05 5.98
N LEU A 301 -13.13 3.23 6.11
CA LEU A 301 -12.85 2.45 7.32
C LEU A 301 -12.68 3.37 8.52
N ARG A 302 -11.90 4.44 8.37
CA ARG A 302 -11.71 5.43 9.43
C ARG A 302 -13.01 6.14 9.82
N ARG A 303 -13.82 6.53 8.85
CA ARG A 303 -15.14 7.15 9.08
C ARG A 303 -16.08 6.21 9.84
N ALA A 304 -15.95 4.91 9.63
CA ALA A 304 -16.71 3.88 10.35
C ALA A 304 -16.15 3.56 11.75
N GLY A 305 -15.07 4.22 12.18
CA GLY A 305 -14.47 4.07 13.52
C GLY A 305 -13.34 3.05 13.59
N TRP A 306 -13.00 2.40 12.48
CA TRP A 306 -11.89 1.44 12.43
C TRP A 306 -10.54 2.13 12.37
N GLN A 307 -9.52 1.43 12.85
CA GLN A 307 -8.13 1.90 12.87
C GLN A 307 -7.36 1.37 11.65
N ALA A 308 -6.50 2.21 11.09
CA ALA A 308 -5.57 1.86 10.03
C ALA A 308 -4.15 2.28 10.42
N TYR A 309 -3.17 1.39 10.27
CA TYR A 309 -1.79 1.62 10.68
C TYR A 309 -0.79 1.44 9.54
N LEU A 310 0.29 2.23 9.58
CA LEU A 310 1.45 2.07 8.73
C LEU A 310 2.61 1.48 9.55
N LEU A 311 3.11 0.31 9.15
CA LEU A 311 4.31 -0.26 9.74
C LEU A 311 5.55 0.51 9.29
N THR A 312 6.49 0.70 10.22
CA THR A 312 7.73 1.43 9.94
C THR A 312 8.88 0.53 9.49
N ASP A 313 8.77 -0.76 9.78
CA ASP A 313 9.73 -1.76 9.32
C ASP A 313 9.55 -2.03 7.82
N THR A 314 10.62 -1.83 7.06
CA THR A 314 10.67 -1.95 5.60
C THR A 314 11.12 -3.33 5.12
N THR A 315 11.31 -4.31 6.02
CA THR A 315 11.72 -5.66 5.66
C THR A 315 10.53 -6.54 5.27
N GLY A 316 10.75 -7.53 4.43
CA GLY A 316 9.79 -8.59 4.13
C GLY A 316 8.63 -8.20 3.22
N SER A 317 8.59 -6.97 2.69
CA SER A 317 7.58 -6.50 1.75
C SER A 317 8.26 -5.83 0.56
N TYR A 318 8.04 -6.34 -0.66
CA TYR A 318 8.77 -5.94 -1.84
C TYR A 318 7.86 -5.75 -3.04
N GLU A 319 8.25 -4.86 -3.96
CA GLU A 319 7.59 -4.64 -5.25
C GLU A 319 8.61 -4.32 -6.36
N GLU A 320 8.18 -4.38 -7.61
CA GLU A 320 8.94 -3.81 -8.71
C GLU A 320 8.35 -2.46 -9.10
N VAL A 321 9.20 -1.46 -9.27
CA VAL A 321 8.78 -0.12 -9.74
C VAL A 321 9.02 0.02 -11.25
N PRO A 322 8.34 0.96 -11.93
CA PRO A 322 8.59 1.21 -13.35
C PRO A 322 10.06 1.47 -13.64
N SER A 323 10.56 0.82 -14.68
CA SER A 323 11.98 0.82 -15.02
C SER A 323 12.46 2.07 -15.77
N ASN A 324 11.53 2.97 -16.15
CA ASN A 324 11.81 4.21 -16.86
C ASN A 324 10.83 5.32 -16.45
N ILE A 325 11.22 6.57 -16.75
CA ILE A 325 10.46 7.75 -16.35
C ILE A 325 9.08 7.86 -17.04
N VAL A 326 8.93 7.32 -18.24
CA VAL A 326 7.68 7.39 -19.00
C VAL A 326 6.63 6.50 -18.33
N ASP A 327 6.98 5.25 -18.03
CA ASP A 327 6.09 4.31 -17.33
C ASP A 327 5.79 4.80 -15.90
N TYR A 328 6.77 5.43 -15.26
CA TYR A 328 6.60 6.07 -13.95
C TYR A 328 5.55 7.18 -14.02
N ALA A 329 5.65 8.09 -14.98
CA ALA A 329 4.68 9.16 -15.18
C ALA A 329 3.27 8.65 -15.56
N ILE A 330 3.19 7.55 -16.35
CA ILE A 330 1.90 6.90 -16.66
C ILE A 330 1.26 6.31 -15.40
N ARG A 331 2.06 5.71 -14.50
CA ARG A 331 1.57 5.20 -13.22
C ARG A 331 1.06 6.33 -12.33
N ASP A 332 1.85 7.40 -12.14
CA ASP A 332 1.50 8.53 -11.28
C ASP A 332 0.25 9.25 -11.77
N ARG A 333 0.09 9.40 -13.10
CA ARG A 333 -1.11 9.99 -13.68
C ARG A 333 -2.40 9.27 -13.27
N ARG A 334 -2.35 7.95 -13.03
CA ARG A 334 -3.53 7.19 -12.56
C ARG A 334 -3.89 7.51 -11.11
N TRP A 335 -2.91 7.91 -10.31
CA TRP A 335 -3.14 8.25 -8.90
C TRP A 335 -3.68 9.66 -8.68
N VAL A 336 -3.50 10.54 -9.66
CA VAL A 336 -3.99 11.92 -9.61
C VAL A 336 -5.48 12.04 -10.06
N GLN A 337 -6.02 11.00 -10.64
CA GLN A 337 -7.43 10.93 -11.05
C GLN A 337 -8.27 10.42 -9.87
#